data_416d071a5b8023598d70ad9d762216c8
#
_entry.id   416d071a5b8023598d70ad9d762216c8
#
_cell.length_a   1.000
_cell.length_b   1.000
_cell.length_c   1.000
_cell.angle_alpha   90.00
_cell.angle_beta   90.00
_cell.angle_gamma   90.00
#
_symmetry.space_group_name_H-M   'P 1'
#
loop_
_entity.id
_entity.type
_entity.pdbx_description
1 polymer ?
#
loop_
_entity_poly.entity_id
_entity_poly.type
_entity_poly.pdbx_seq_one_letter_code
_entity_poly.pdbx_strand_id
1 'polypeptide(L)'
;MSRESLAGGVPVSLEPLQTTEAHAYWRTFVSGRTDLPTSDLQIHLDRYLALPPEEQRSHFSVKKDGRIIGTVRLGPAEISGFSMEPTCREEAAAALLKAMDLLRAGGATSITAHFEDIYESPFASLGFRRVFARMRMEAPTKRNAAPINVKLQPPEEDEVLGLTKFLMDVYEGHMEQAYGIHTGPEGEWRGYVAGLFKGDSGQFMPDASHVALEGDRIVGAILITHWMGMPLVAELGVAKDRRGRGLGRALLETAMGRLAGRDEPRLALYVTVGNDPAIALYRSIDFSQVGGQSVTARLEG
;
A
#
# COMPACT_ATOMS: atom_id res chain seq x y z
N MET A 1 33.03 2.97 3.29
CA MET A 1 33.11 3.84 4.47
C MET A 1 33.14 2.94 5.69
N SER A 2 34.14 3.07 6.55
CA SER A 2 34.29 2.24 7.75
C SER A 2 33.19 2.58 8.77
N ARG A 3 32.76 1.56 9.56
CA ARG A 3 31.73 1.69 10.63
C ARG A 3 32.01 2.80 11.67
N GLU A 4 33.25 3.30 11.73
CA GLU A 4 33.71 4.31 12.72
C GLU A 4 33.40 5.76 12.35
N SER A 5 33.03 6.07 11.10
CA SER A 5 32.82 7.46 10.65
C SER A 5 31.41 8.02 10.97
N LEU A 6 30.50 7.23 11.59
CA LEU A 6 29.15 7.65 11.96
C LEU A 6 28.99 7.99 13.47
N ALA A 7 30.09 8.03 14.24
CA ALA A 7 30.08 8.10 15.70
C ALA A 7 30.34 9.52 16.24
N GLY A 8 29.54 10.51 15.86
CA GLY A 8 29.61 11.87 16.45
C GLY A 8 28.34 12.37 17.13
N GLY A 9 27.23 11.60 17.11
CA GLY A 9 25.94 11.98 17.73
C GLY A 9 25.59 11.06 18.90
N VAL A 10 24.65 11.50 19.76
CA VAL A 10 24.05 10.63 20.78
C VAL A 10 23.48 9.39 20.10
N PRO A 11 23.84 8.17 20.56
CA PRO A 11 23.42 6.94 19.89
C PRO A 11 21.91 6.77 19.96
N VAL A 12 21.28 6.44 18.83
CA VAL A 12 19.88 6.03 18.80
C VAL A 12 19.72 4.61 19.35
N SER A 13 18.65 4.37 20.09
CA SER A 13 18.22 3.01 20.46
C SER A 13 17.03 2.57 19.62
N LEU A 14 16.85 1.26 19.50
CA LEU A 14 15.67 0.63 18.91
C LEU A 14 15.05 -0.26 19.98
N GLU A 15 13.84 0.07 20.39
CA GLU A 15 13.16 -0.56 21.53
C GLU A 15 11.78 -1.06 21.13
N PRO A 16 11.34 -2.26 21.61
CA PRO A 16 9.97 -2.70 21.38
C PRO A 16 8.98 -1.64 21.87
N LEU A 17 7.95 -1.36 21.06
CA LEU A 17 6.94 -0.38 21.40
C LEU A 17 6.16 -0.80 22.64
N GLN A 18 6.13 0.08 23.64
CA GLN A 18 5.27 -0.08 24.81
C GLN A 18 3.88 0.50 24.51
N THR A 19 2.81 -0.16 24.93
CA THR A 19 1.42 0.30 24.68
C THR A 19 1.19 1.72 25.21
N THR A 20 1.82 2.09 26.33
CA THR A 20 1.76 3.45 26.89
C THR A 20 2.39 4.51 26.01
N GLU A 21 3.24 4.14 25.06
CA GLU A 21 3.91 5.01 24.11
C GLU A 21 3.22 5.05 22.74
N ALA A 22 2.17 4.25 22.52
CA ALA A 22 1.55 4.07 21.22
C ALA A 22 1.10 5.40 20.58
N HIS A 23 0.52 6.32 21.36
CA HIS A 23 0.12 7.63 20.83
C HIS A 23 1.33 8.44 20.31
N ALA A 24 2.45 8.47 21.04
CA ALA A 24 3.66 9.17 20.61
C ALA A 24 4.28 8.51 19.37
N TYR A 25 4.28 7.18 19.34
CA TYR A 25 4.73 6.38 18.19
C TYR A 25 3.96 6.74 16.92
N TRP A 26 2.63 6.66 16.94
CA TRP A 26 1.81 6.92 15.77
C TRP A 26 1.81 8.39 15.36
N ARG A 27 1.93 9.31 16.30
CA ARG A 27 2.16 10.73 15.98
C ARG A 27 3.46 10.93 15.22
N THR A 28 4.56 10.29 15.65
CA THR A 28 5.85 10.34 14.95
C THR A 28 5.75 9.68 13.58
N PHE A 29 5.06 8.53 13.47
CA PHE A 29 4.83 7.87 12.19
C PHE A 29 4.16 8.79 11.19
N VAL A 30 3.02 9.38 11.53
CA VAL A 30 2.25 10.24 10.63
C VAL A 30 3.02 11.51 10.29
N SER A 31 3.70 12.15 11.26
CA SER A 31 4.44 13.39 11.02
C SER A 31 5.67 13.21 10.13
N GLY A 32 6.24 12.04 10.08
CA GLY A 32 7.40 11.71 9.25
C GLY A 32 7.05 11.32 7.81
N ARG A 33 5.76 11.14 7.51
CA ARG A 33 5.23 10.73 6.21
C ARG A 33 4.73 11.93 5.40
N THR A 34 4.84 11.84 4.06
CA THR A 34 4.34 12.88 3.15
C THR A 34 2.98 12.53 2.53
N ASP A 35 2.57 11.28 2.61
CA ASP A 35 1.33 10.74 2.03
C ASP A 35 0.17 10.62 3.03
N LEU A 36 0.42 10.92 4.31
CA LEU A 36 -0.58 10.80 5.38
C LEU A 36 -0.89 12.17 6.00
N PRO A 37 -2.16 12.56 6.08
CA PRO A 37 -2.55 13.74 6.85
C PRO A 37 -2.46 13.44 8.36
N THR A 38 -2.21 14.46 9.16
CA THR A 38 -2.12 14.34 10.63
C THR A 38 -3.45 13.87 11.27
N SER A 39 -4.58 14.06 10.58
CA SER A 39 -5.90 13.54 10.99
C SER A 39 -5.95 12.01 11.08
N ASP A 40 -5.04 11.31 10.39
CA ASP A 40 -5.06 9.84 10.33
C ASP A 40 -4.43 9.19 11.58
N LEU A 41 -3.86 9.99 12.49
CA LEU A 41 -3.26 9.49 13.74
C LEU A 41 -4.19 8.53 14.50
N GLN A 42 -5.46 8.92 14.68
CA GLN A 42 -6.40 8.10 15.47
C GLN A 42 -6.69 6.77 14.78
N ILE A 43 -6.82 6.76 13.46
CA ILE A 43 -7.08 5.54 12.67
C ILE A 43 -5.91 4.54 12.85
N HIS A 44 -4.68 5.01 12.79
CA HIS A 44 -3.49 4.19 12.99
C HIS A 44 -3.40 3.65 14.42
N LEU A 45 -3.68 4.50 15.41
CA LEU A 45 -3.66 4.13 16.81
C LEU A 45 -4.71 3.05 17.13
N ASP A 46 -5.95 3.25 16.69
CA ASP A 46 -7.05 2.31 16.94
C ASP A 46 -6.77 0.95 16.30
N ARG A 47 -6.24 0.95 15.06
CA ARG A 47 -5.83 -0.30 14.41
C ARG A 47 -4.73 -1.02 15.19
N TYR A 48 -3.69 -0.32 15.62
CA TYR A 48 -2.62 -0.91 16.40
C TYR A 48 -3.14 -1.53 17.70
N LEU A 49 -4.02 -0.82 18.41
CA LEU A 49 -4.59 -1.32 19.67
C LEU A 49 -5.51 -2.54 19.47
N ALA A 50 -6.09 -2.68 18.26
CA ALA A 50 -6.91 -3.84 17.89
C ALA A 50 -6.08 -5.05 17.40
N LEU A 51 -4.76 -4.89 17.15
CA LEU A 51 -3.91 -6.00 16.73
C LEU A 51 -3.74 -7.04 17.84
N PRO A 52 -3.60 -8.33 17.48
CA PRO A 52 -3.15 -9.35 18.40
C PRO A 52 -1.80 -9.00 19.06
N PRO A 53 -1.53 -9.41 20.31
CA PRO A 53 -0.30 -9.06 21.01
C PRO A 53 0.99 -9.47 20.27
N GLU A 54 0.98 -10.57 19.53
CA GLU A 54 2.10 -11.03 18.69
C GLU A 54 2.41 -10.06 17.54
N GLU A 55 1.39 -9.47 16.93
CA GLU A 55 1.57 -8.48 15.87
C GLU A 55 2.00 -7.11 16.43
N GLN A 56 1.51 -6.73 17.61
CA GLN A 56 1.96 -5.50 18.28
C GLN A 56 3.47 -5.54 18.57
N ARG A 57 4.03 -6.72 18.91
CA ARG A 57 5.47 -6.91 19.20
C ARG A 57 6.37 -6.66 17.99
N SER A 58 5.83 -6.60 16.78
CA SER A 58 6.59 -6.28 15.58
C SER A 58 6.94 -4.78 15.46
N HIS A 59 6.35 -3.92 16.30
CA HIS A 59 6.55 -2.47 16.26
C HIS A 59 7.67 -2.05 17.22
N PHE A 60 8.59 -1.21 16.75
CA PHE A 60 9.74 -0.71 17.49
C PHE A 60 9.82 0.81 17.39
N SER A 61 10.10 1.46 18.52
CA SER A 61 10.39 2.88 18.61
C SER A 61 11.88 3.14 18.38
N VAL A 62 12.20 4.08 17.51
CA VAL A 62 13.54 4.66 17.43
C VAL A 62 13.61 5.78 18.46
N LYS A 63 14.52 5.69 19.44
CA LYS A 63 14.65 6.69 20.50
C LYS A 63 16.02 7.36 20.49
N LYS A 64 16.03 8.64 20.86
CA LYS A 64 17.22 9.44 21.16
C LYS A 64 16.94 10.22 22.43
N ASP A 65 17.83 10.14 23.44
CA ASP A 65 17.64 10.74 24.76
C ASP A 65 16.29 10.40 25.43
N GLY A 66 15.85 9.13 25.27
CA GLY A 66 14.58 8.66 25.81
C GLY A 66 13.32 9.11 25.06
N ARG A 67 13.44 9.98 24.05
CA ARG A 67 12.33 10.48 23.22
C ARG A 67 12.19 9.65 21.96
N ILE A 68 10.95 9.32 21.57
CA ILE A 68 10.65 8.70 20.28
C ILE A 68 10.88 9.74 19.18
N ILE A 69 11.78 9.41 18.25
CA ILE A 69 12.12 10.21 17.08
C ILE A 69 11.85 9.49 15.76
N GLY A 70 11.48 8.22 15.82
CA GLY A 70 11.16 7.42 14.65
C GLY A 70 10.43 6.15 15.01
N THR A 71 9.94 5.48 13.99
CA THR A 71 9.16 4.24 14.06
C THR A 71 9.68 3.24 13.07
N VAL A 72 9.53 1.95 13.37
CA VAL A 72 9.76 0.87 12.43
C VAL A 72 8.95 -0.37 12.84
N ARG A 73 8.49 -1.12 11.86
CA ARG A 73 7.92 -2.44 12.04
C ARG A 73 8.87 -3.48 11.44
N LEU A 74 9.15 -4.53 12.19
CA LEU A 74 10.02 -5.63 11.78
C LEU A 74 9.23 -6.93 11.65
N GLY A 75 9.25 -7.51 10.45
CA GLY A 75 8.87 -8.90 10.19
C GLY A 75 10.10 -9.82 10.31
N PRO A 76 9.97 -11.13 10.02
CA PRO A 76 11.08 -12.07 10.11
C PRO A 76 12.29 -11.71 9.22
N ALA A 77 12.05 -11.13 8.05
CA ALA A 77 13.05 -10.64 7.10
C ALA A 77 12.59 -9.35 6.41
N GLU A 78 11.83 -8.53 7.10
CA GLU A 78 11.18 -7.36 6.54
C GLU A 78 11.32 -6.13 7.44
N ILE A 79 11.56 -4.98 6.81
CA ILE A 79 11.48 -3.65 7.41
C ILE A 79 10.30 -2.91 6.77
N SER A 80 9.33 -2.48 7.57
CA SER A 80 8.19 -1.67 7.12
C SER A 80 7.83 -0.62 8.16
N GLY A 81 6.88 0.27 7.86
CA GLY A 81 6.48 1.31 8.81
C GLY A 81 7.62 2.22 9.27
N PHE A 82 8.70 2.33 8.50
CA PHE A 82 9.82 3.20 8.82
C PHE A 82 9.44 4.67 8.59
N SER A 83 9.57 5.46 9.64
CA SER A 83 9.32 6.90 9.61
C SER A 83 10.17 7.59 10.67
N MET A 84 10.65 8.80 10.38
CA MET A 84 11.44 9.63 11.31
C MET A 84 10.79 10.99 11.44
N GLU A 85 10.86 11.60 12.63
CA GLU A 85 10.52 13.02 12.77
C GLU A 85 11.30 13.84 11.74
N PRO A 86 10.68 14.83 11.09
CA PRO A 86 11.33 15.62 10.02
C PRO A 86 12.68 16.23 10.44
N THR A 87 12.82 16.58 11.70
CA THR A 87 14.06 17.18 12.28
C THR A 87 15.13 16.15 12.66
N CYS A 88 14.82 14.85 12.58
CA CYS A 88 15.69 13.75 13.00
C CYS A 88 15.97 12.76 11.85
N ARG A 89 15.78 13.16 10.59
CA ARG A 89 16.01 12.28 9.43
C ARG A 89 17.47 11.89 9.23
N GLU A 90 18.40 12.66 9.76
CA GLU A 90 19.84 12.35 9.72
C GLU A 90 20.17 11.07 10.51
N GLU A 91 19.40 10.70 11.51
CA GLU A 91 19.56 9.49 12.29
C GLU A 91 18.99 8.23 11.59
N ALA A 92 18.35 8.36 10.43
CA ALA A 92 17.70 7.26 9.73
C ALA A 92 18.66 6.08 9.45
N ALA A 93 19.87 6.33 8.98
CA ALA A 93 20.84 5.28 8.69
C ALA A 93 21.26 4.53 9.96
N ALA A 94 21.45 5.24 11.08
CA ALA A 94 21.80 4.62 12.37
C ALA A 94 20.64 3.76 12.92
N ALA A 95 19.40 4.23 12.79
CA ALA A 95 18.22 3.46 13.17
C ALA A 95 18.05 2.19 12.32
N LEU A 96 18.27 2.30 11.02
CA LEU A 96 18.21 1.16 10.09
C LEU A 96 19.28 0.12 10.36
N LEU A 97 20.51 0.53 10.69
CA LEU A 97 21.55 -0.41 11.12
C LEU A 97 21.13 -1.25 12.31
N LYS A 98 20.48 -0.63 13.33
CA LYS A 98 19.94 -1.35 14.48
C LYS A 98 18.83 -2.34 14.08
N ALA A 99 17.93 -1.93 13.19
CA ALA A 99 16.89 -2.80 12.66
C ALA A 99 17.47 -4.01 11.91
N MET A 100 18.47 -3.78 11.05
CA MET A 100 19.17 -4.84 10.32
C MET A 100 19.92 -5.79 11.25
N ASP A 101 20.57 -5.28 12.31
CA ASP A 101 21.27 -6.12 13.29
C ASP A 101 20.28 -7.05 14.03
N LEU A 102 19.08 -6.56 14.39
CA LEU A 102 18.03 -7.38 14.98
C LEU A 102 17.53 -8.48 14.03
N LEU A 103 17.27 -8.13 12.77
CA LEU A 103 16.83 -9.10 11.76
C LEU A 103 17.89 -10.17 11.48
N ARG A 104 19.17 -9.78 11.39
CA ARG A 104 20.28 -10.72 11.21
C ARG A 104 20.48 -11.61 12.40
N ALA A 105 20.37 -11.08 13.62
CA ALA A 105 20.37 -11.88 14.84
C ALA A 105 19.22 -12.90 14.90
N GLY A 106 18.07 -12.56 14.26
CA GLY A 106 16.95 -13.46 14.03
C GLY A 106 17.12 -14.45 12.87
N GLY A 107 18.29 -14.45 12.18
CA GLY A 107 18.60 -15.38 11.10
C GLY A 107 18.27 -14.90 9.69
N ALA A 108 17.86 -13.64 9.50
CA ALA A 108 17.59 -13.11 8.15
C ALA A 108 18.89 -13.04 7.32
N THR A 109 18.90 -13.71 6.18
CA THR A 109 20.01 -13.68 5.19
C THR A 109 19.78 -12.64 4.10
N SER A 110 18.53 -12.32 3.80
CA SER A 110 18.14 -11.21 2.93
C SER A 110 17.07 -10.39 3.64
N ILE A 111 16.93 -9.10 3.31
CA ILE A 111 15.96 -8.21 3.95
C ILE A 111 15.19 -7.47 2.86
N THR A 112 13.87 -7.56 2.89
CA THR A 112 12.99 -6.71 2.09
C THR A 112 12.59 -5.49 2.91
N ALA A 113 12.55 -4.32 2.29
CA ALA A 113 12.16 -3.08 2.94
C ALA A 113 11.06 -2.35 2.16
N HIS A 114 10.08 -1.81 2.89
CA HIS A 114 8.99 -0.98 2.37
C HIS A 114 9.03 0.38 3.06
N PHE A 115 9.29 1.44 2.30
CA PHE A 115 9.48 2.78 2.84
C PHE A 115 9.07 3.86 1.83
N GLU A 116 8.90 5.08 2.28
CA GLU A 116 8.66 6.23 1.42
C GLU A 116 9.98 6.73 0.81
N ASP A 117 9.96 7.16 -0.46
CA ASP A 117 11.15 7.55 -1.24
C ASP A 117 12.01 8.64 -0.59
N ILE A 118 11.46 9.45 0.32
CA ILE A 118 12.23 10.39 1.15
C ILE A 118 13.33 9.71 1.99
N TYR A 119 13.23 8.40 2.22
CA TYR A 119 14.22 7.59 2.94
C TYR A 119 15.11 6.75 1.99
N GLU A 120 15.00 6.93 0.67
CA GLU A 120 15.77 6.11 -0.30
C GLU A 120 17.29 6.23 -0.09
N SER A 121 17.80 7.45 0.21
CA SER A 121 19.23 7.67 0.46
C SER A 121 19.79 6.87 1.64
N PRO A 122 19.21 6.89 2.87
CA PRO A 122 19.70 6.05 3.96
C PRO A 122 19.60 4.56 3.68
N PHE A 123 18.53 4.06 3.05
CA PHE A 123 18.46 2.65 2.66
C PHE A 123 19.51 2.27 1.61
N ALA A 124 19.70 3.07 0.57
CA ALA A 124 20.70 2.84 -0.46
C ALA A 124 22.13 2.85 0.11
N SER A 125 22.43 3.75 1.07
CA SER A 125 23.76 3.80 1.72
C SER A 125 24.10 2.53 2.50
N LEU A 126 23.09 1.76 2.90
CA LEU A 126 23.21 0.48 3.60
C LEU A 126 23.14 -0.73 2.66
N GLY A 127 23.12 -0.50 1.34
CA GLY A 127 23.19 -1.54 0.33
C GLY A 127 21.84 -2.04 -0.19
N PHE A 128 20.72 -1.47 0.27
CA PHE A 128 19.42 -1.81 -0.30
C PHE A 128 19.33 -1.36 -1.75
N ARG A 129 18.79 -2.21 -2.61
CA ARG A 129 18.53 -1.91 -4.01
C ARG A 129 17.02 -1.86 -4.25
N ARG A 130 16.56 -0.76 -4.85
CA ARG A 130 15.16 -0.59 -5.25
C ARG A 130 14.75 -1.70 -6.22
N VAL A 131 13.64 -2.36 -5.92
CA VAL A 131 13.00 -3.37 -6.78
C VAL A 131 11.91 -2.71 -7.62
N PHE A 132 10.94 -2.05 -6.97
CA PHE A 132 9.91 -1.25 -7.62
C PHE A 132 9.42 -0.15 -6.67
N ALA A 133 8.53 0.70 -7.18
CA ALA A 133 7.79 1.63 -6.34
C ALA A 133 6.35 1.77 -6.82
N ARG A 134 5.48 2.16 -5.90
CA ARG A 134 4.09 2.56 -6.17
C ARG A 134 3.86 4.01 -5.77
N MET A 135 3.01 4.69 -6.49
CA MET A 135 2.50 6.00 -6.09
C MET A 135 1.04 5.86 -5.65
N ARG A 136 0.69 6.56 -4.59
CA ARG A 136 -0.70 6.78 -4.22
C ARG A 136 -1.24 7.91 -5.07
N MET A 137 -2.43 7.71 -5.63
CA MET A 137 -3.14 8.75 -6.36
C MET A 137 -4.55 8.88 -5.80
N GLU A 138 -5.08 10.09 -5.79
CA GLU A 138 -6.42 10.40 -5.33
C GLU A 138 -7.15 11.32 -6.32
N ALA A 139 -8.47 11.14 -6.40
CA ALA A 139 -9.35 12.03 -7.14
C ALA A 139 -10.59 12.38 -6.31
N PRO A 140 -11.17 13.57 -6.49
CA PRO A 140 -12.49 13.88 -5.95
C PRO A 140 -13.53 13.00 -6.64
N THR A 141 -14.51 12.49 -5.88
CA THR A 141 -15.62 11.73 -6.45
C THR A 141 -16.57 12.66 -7.20
N LYS A 142 -17.17 12.15 -8.27
CA LYS A 142 -18.05 12.91 -9.16
C LYS A 142 -19.32 12.14 -9.46
N ARG A 143 -20.45 12.82 -9.56
CA ARG A 143 -21.76 12.19 -9.82
C ARG A 143 -22.00 11.83 -11.28
N ASN A 144 -21.13 12.23 -12.20
CA ASN A 144 -21.30 12.03 -13.63
C ASN A 144 -20.48 10.82 -14.09
N ALA A 145 -21.16 9.68 -14.30
CA ALA A 145 -20.56 8.54 -14.99
C ALA A 145 -20.82 8.63 -16.49
N ALA A 146 -19.82 8.31 -17.31
CA ALA A 146 -20.01 8.18 -18.75
C ALA A 146 -20.95 6.99 -19.06
N PRO A 147 -21.87 7.10 -20.03
CA PRO A 147 -22.68 5.97 -20.44
C PRO A 147 -21.80 4.85 -21.01
N ILE A 148 -22.07 3.61 -20.61
CA ILE A 148 -21.33 2.44 -21.06
C ILE A 148 -22.29 1.43 -21.68
N ASN A 149 -21.91 0.83 -22.82
CA ASN A 149 -22.70 -0.20 -23.51
C ASN A 149 -22.35 -1.64 -23.05
N VAL A 150 -22.08 -1.80 -21.75
CA VAL A 150 -21.79 -3.10 -21.13
C VAL A 150 -22.64 -3.22 -19.88
N LYS A 151 -23.17 -4.40 -19.64
CA LYS A 151 -23.91 -4.67 -18.39
C LYS A 151 -22.96 -4.57 -17.22
N LEU A 152 -23.25 -3.65 -16.28
CA LEU A 152 -22.56 -3.54 -15.01
C LEU A 152 -23.46 -4.12 -13.91
N GLN A 153 -22.87 -4.89 -13.02
CA GLN A 153 -23.51 -5.38 -11.82
C GLN A 153 -22.55 -5.35 -10.63
N PRO A 154 -23.05 -5.24 -9.38
CA PRO A 154 -22.21 -5.47 -8.22
C PRO A 154 -21.65 -6.89 -8.26
N PRO A 155 -20.37 -7.12 -7.83
CA PRO A 155 -19.82 -8.46 -7.72
C PRO A 155 -20.44 -9.19 -6.52
N GLU A 156 -20.72 -10.48 -6.67
CA GLU A 156 -21.29 -11.34 -5.64
C GLU A 156 -20.24 -12.38 -5.15
N GLU A 157 -20.43 -12.93 -3.94
CA GLU A 157 -19.47 -13.89 -3.35
C GLU A 157 -19.35 -15.20 -4.17
N ASP A 158 -20.39 -15.61 -4.88
CA ASP A 158 -20.36 -16.78 -5.76
C ASP A 158 -19.53 -16.54 -7.04
N GLU A 159 -19.26 -15.28 -7.39
CA GLU A 159 -18.39 -14.90 -8.51
C GLU A 159 -16.89 -14.94 -8.18
N VAL A 160 -16.48 -15.27 -6.95
CA VAL A 160 -15.07 -15.32 -6.53
C VAL A 160 -14.22 -16.14 -7.50
N LEU A 161 -14.70 -17.31 -7.96
CA LEU A 161 -13.94 -18.14 -8.90
C LEU A 161 -13.82 -17.47 -10.29
N GLY A 162 -14.89 -16.86 -10.78
CA GLY A 162 -14.89 -16.12 -12.06
C GLY A 162 -13.96 -14.91 -12.01
N LEU A 163 -14.05 -14.12 -10.94
CA LEU A 163 -13.16 -12.97 -10.70
C LEU A 163 -11.69 -13.40 -10.55
N THR A 164 -11.42 -14.51 -9.85
CA THR A 164 -10.08 -15.06 -9.73
C THR A 164 -9.46 -15.33 -11.10
N LYS A 165 -10.15 -16.09 -11.94
CA LYS A 165 -9.67 -16.41 -13.30
C LYS A 165 -9.51 -15.17 -14.15
N PHE A 166 -10.48 -14.25 -14.09
CA PHE A 166 -10.42 -12.97 -14.81
C PHE A 166 -9.19 -12.16 -14.40
N LEU A 167 -8.91 -12.01 -13.11
CA LEU A 167 -7.75 -11.24 -12.62
C LEU A 167 -6.44 -11.92 -13.01
N MET A 168 -6.34 -13.25 -12.89
CA MET A 168 -5.15 -13.99 -13.37
C MET A 168 -4.88 -13.71 -14.85
N ASP A 169 -5.90 -13.75 -15.71
CA ASP A 169 -5.77 -13.44 -17.15
C ASP A 169 -5.35 -11.96 -17.38
N VAL A 170 -5.89 -11.03 -16.60
CA VAL A 170 -5.55 -9.60 -16.68
C VAL A 170 -4.09 -9.35 -16.35
N TYR A 171 -3.58 -10.02 -15.29
CA TYR A 171 -2.22 -9.85 -14.81
C TYR A 171 -1.19 -10.74 -15.53
N GLU A 172 -1.60 -11.69 -16.33
CA GLU A 172 -0.67 -12.50 -17.13
C GLU A 172 0.16 -11.62 -18.07
N GLY A 173 1.49 -11.65 -17.90
CA GLY A 173 2.44 -10.79 -18.63
C GLY A 173 2.43 -9.33 -18.17
N HIS A 174 1.78 -9.01 -17.04
CA HIS A 174 1.85 -7.67 -16.47
C HIS A 174 3.24 -7.37 -15.89
N MET A 175 3.66 -6.10 -15.96
CA MET A 175 4.99 -5.67 -15.52
C MET A 175 5.28 -6.04 -14.04
N GLU A 176 4.27 -6.09 -13.20
CA GLU A 176 4.44 -6.42 -11.77
C GLU A 176 4.89 -7.87 -11.54
N GLN A 177 4.65 -8.78 -12.50
CA GLN A 177 5.15 -10.17 -12.41
C GLN A 177 6.69 -10.22 -12.39
N ALA A 178 7.38 -9.28 -13.04
CA ALA A 178 8.82 -9.16 -12.97
C ALA A 178 9.34 -8.89 -11.54
N TYR A 179 8.47 -8.43 -10.67
CA TYR A 179 8.78 -8.12 -9.26
C TYR A 179 8.27 -9.20 -8.29
N GLY A 180 7.75 -10.32 -8.83
CA GLY A 180 7.15 -11.39 -8.02
C GLY A 180 5.75 -11.07 -7.50
N ILE A 181 5.11 -10.02 -8.01
CA ILE A 181 3.74 -9.64 -7.66
C ILE A 181 2.80 -10.28 -8.68
N HIS A 182 1.64 -10.74 -8.23
CA HIS A 182 0.65 -11.41 -9.08
C HIS A 182 1.18 -12.66 -9.81
N THR A 183 2.08 -13.42 -9.15
CA THR A 183 2.70 -14.64 -9.70
C THR A 183 2.23 -15.91 -9.02
N GLY A 184 1.39 -15.83 -7.99
CA GLY A 184 0.92 -16.97 -7.22
C GLY A 184 -0.01 -17.91 -7.99
N PRO A 185 -0.17 -19.17 -7.53
CA PRO A 185 -1.11 -20.13 -8.09
C PRO A 185 -2.57 -19.70 -7.86
N GLU A 186 -3.51 -20.32 -8.60
CA GLU A 186 -4.95 -20.00 -8.52
C GLU A 186 -5.49 -20.01 -7.08
N GLY A 187 -4.99 -20.92 -6.23
CA GLY A 187 -5.42 -21.00 -4.83
C GLY A 187 -5.11 -19.75 -4.01
N GLU A 188 -3.95 -19.13 -4.21
CA GLU A 188 -3.56 -17.86 -3.57
C GLU A 188 -4.41 -16.69 -4.09
N TRP A 189 -4.60 -16.60 -5.41
CA TRP A 189 -5.48 -15.63 -6.02
C TRP A 189 -6.92 -15.74 -5.51
N ARG A 190 -7.42 -16.96 -5.42
CA ARG A 190 -8.76 -17.24 -4.90
C ARG A 190 -8.88 -16.82 -3.42
N GLY A 191 -7.85 -17.12 -2.62
CA GLY A 191 -7.75 -16.67 -1.23
C GLY A 191 -7.78 -15.14 -1.13
N TYR A 192 -7.01 -14.46 -1.97
CA TYR A 192 -6.97 -12.99 -2.04
C TYR A 192 -8.34 -12.39 -2.41
N VAL A 193 -8.95 -12.87 -3.52
CA VAL A 193 -10.27 -12.36 -3.95
C VAL A 193 -11.34 -12.62 -2.89
N ALA A 194 -11.38 -13.83 -2.30
CA ALA A 194 -12.30 -14.13 -1.21
C ALA A 194 -12.04 -13.25 0.02
N GLY A 195 -10.78 -12.93 0.32
CA GLY A 195 -10.38 -12.03 1.39
C GLY A 195 -10.89 -10.61 1.20
N LEU A 196 -10.95 -10.11 -0.05
CA LEU A 196 -11.55 -8.79 -0.33
C LEU A 196 -13.01 -8.73 0.13
N PHE A 197 -13.81 -9.75 -0.21
CA PHE A 197 -15.21 -9.80 0.20
C PHE A 197 -15.37 -9.91 1.73
N LYS A 198 -14.43 -10.58 2.42
CA LYS A 198 -14.43 -10.73 3.88
C LYS A 198 -13.92 -9.51 4.62
N GLY A 199 -13.31 -8.56 3.91
CA GLY A 199 -12.77 -7.34 4.50
C GLY A 199 -11.32 -7.44 4.98
N ASP A 200 -10.55 -8.44 4.56
CA ASP A 200 -9.13 -8.61 4.93
C ASP A 200 -8.26 -7.41 4.47
N SER A 201 -8.68 -6.74 3.40
CA SER A 201 -8.03 -5.52 2.88
C SER A 201 -8.91 -4.27 3.04
N GLY A 202 -9.64 -4.17 4.15
CA GLY A 202 -10.62 -3.12 4.43
C GLY A 202 -12.05 -3.54 4.09
N GLN A 203 -13.02 -2.81 4.64
CA GLN A 203 -14.43 -3.11 4.43
C GLN A 203 -14.77 -3.08 2.94
N PHE A 204 -15.24 -4.20 2.39
CA PHE A 204 -15.65 -4.29 1.00
C PHE A 204 -16.88 -3.39 0.74
N MET A 205 -16.87 -2.69 -0.40
CA MET A 205 -17.93 -1.76 -0.80
C MET A 205 -18.65 -2.27 -2.06
N PRO A 206 -19.60 -3.20 -1.94
CA PRO A 206 -20.26 -3.83 -3.12
C PRO A 206 -20.99 -2.81 -3.99
N ASP A 207 -21.63 -1.78 -3.40
CA ASP A 207 -22.36 -0.76 -4.15
C ASP A 207 -21.46 0.13 -5.03
N ALA A 208 -20.16 0.25 -4.68
CA ALA A 208 -19.18 0.98 -5.44
C ALA A 208 -18.31 0.07 -6.34
N SER A 209 -18.37 -1.24 -6.13
CA SER A 209 -17.68 -2.26 -6.91
C SER A 209 -18.54 -2.74 -8.06
N HIS A 210 -17.92 -3.06 -9.22
CA HIS A 210 -18.68 -3.50 -10.39
C HIS A 210 -17.90 -4.54 -11.19
N VAL A 211 -18.61 -5.52 -11.72
CA VAL A 211 -18.16 -6.36 -12.83
C VAL A 211 -18.88 -5.94 -14.12
N ALA A 212 -18.14 -5.93 -15.21
CA ALA A 212 -18.63 -5.66 -16.55
C ALA A 212 -18.74 -6.98 -17.31
N LEU A 213 -19.93 -7.28 -17.83
CA LEU A 213 -20.24 -8.55 -18.48
C LEU A 213 -20.57 -8.36 -19.97
N GLU A 214 -20.02 -9.24 -20.81
CA GLU A 214 -20.49 -9.51 -22.18
C GLU A 214 -21.01 -10.97 -22.23
N GLY A 215 -22.33 -11.14 -22.26
CA GLY A 215 -22.93 -12.44 -21.97
C GLY A 215 -22.59 -12.86 -20.53
N ASP A 216 -22.04 -14.05 -20.39
CA ASP A 216 -21.58 -14.60 -19.09
C ASP A 216 -20.09 -14.36 -18.82
N ARG A 217 -19.39 -13.65 -19.73
CA ARG A 217 -17.96 -13.40 -19.62
C ARG A 217 -17.70 -12.09 -18.87
N ILE A 218 -16.87 -12.15 -17.83
CA ILE A 218 -16.32 -10.93 -17.20
C ILE A 218 -15.29 -10.33 -18.16
N VAL A 219 -15.52 -9.07 -18.55
CA VAL A 219 -14.62 -8.31 -19.43
C VAL A 219 -13.99 -7.11 -18.73
N GLY A 220 -14.45 -6.79 -17.52
CA GLY A 220 -13.86 -5.77 -16.67
C GLY A 220 -14.33 -5.91 -15.24
N ALA A 221 -13.52 -5.46 -14.29
CA ALA A 221 -13.91 -5.40 -12.88
C ALA A 221 -13.24 -4.22 -12.20
N ILE A 222 -13.97 -3.59 -11.27
CA ILE A 222 -13.43 -2.67 -10.27
C ILE A 222 -13.93 -3.12 -8.90
N LEU A 223 -12.99 -3.34 -7.97
CA LEU A 223 -13.29 -3.74 -6.59
C LEU A 223 -12.82 -2.63 -5.65
N ILE A 224 -13.74 -2.13 -4.83
CA ILE A 224 -13.51 -1.02 -3.91
C ILE A 224 -13.60 -1.54 -2.48
N THR A 225 -12.62 -1.14 -1.67
CA THR A 225 -12.66 -1.36 -0.22
C THR A 225 -12.59 -0.01 0.50
N HIS A 226 -13.13 0.08 1.70
CA HIS A 226 -12.90 1.23 2.58
C HIS A 226 -11.70 0.91 3.47
N TRP A 227 -10.59 1.59 3.22
CA TRP A 227 -9.31 1.33 3.87
C TRP A 227 -8.72 2.62 4.45
N MET A 228 -8.29 2.58 5.71
CA MET A 228 -7.64 3.73 6.35
C MET A 228 -8.44 5.04 6.22
N GLY A 229 -9.75 4.96 6.46
CA GLY A 229 -10.63 6.12 6.48
C GLY A 229 -11.10 6.62 5.12
N MET A 230 -10.84 5.91 4.01
CA MET A 230 -11.29 6.32 2.69
C MET A 230 -11.50 5.15 1.73
N PRO A 231 -12.34 5.32 0.69
CA PRO A 231 -12.46 4.36 -0.40
C PRO A 231 -11.14 4.19 -1.16
N LEU A 232 -10.79 2.93 -1.41
CA LEU A 232 -9.58 2.52 -2.13
C LEU A 232 -9.95 1.57 -3.25
N VAL A 233 -9.45 1.80 -4.46
CA VAL A 233 -9.48 0.82 -5.53
C VAL A 233 -8.52 -0.31 -5.16
N ALA A 234 -9.05 -1.44 -4.73
CA ALA A 234 -8.28 -2.64 -4.46
C ALA A 234 -7.84 -3.31 -5.76
N GLU A 235 -8.78 -3.39 -6.74
CA GLU A 235 -8.52 -3.96 -8.07
C GLU A 235 -9.22 -3.17 -9.16
N LEU A 236 -8.54 -3.02 -10.29
CA LEU A 236 -9.11 -2.53 -11.54
C LEU A 236 -8.52 -3.33 -12.71
N GLY A 237 -9.34 -4.16 -13.33
CA GLY A 237 -8.95 -4.98 -14.45
C GLY A 237 -9.84 -4.79 -15.68
N VAL A 238 -9.23 -4.88 -16.88
CA VAL A 238 -9.92 -4.93 -18.17
C VAL A 238 -9.31 -6.05 -19.01
N ALA A 239 -10.17 -6.92 -19.55
CA ALA A 239 -9.75 -8.01 -20.41
C ALA A 239 -8.88 -7.49 -21.57
N LYS A 240 -7.80 -8.22 -21.88
CA LYS A 240 -6.77 -7.79 -22.86
C LYS A 240 -7.39 -7.37 -24.20
N ASP A 241 -8.39 -8.10 -24.70
CA ASP A 241 -9.10 -7.83 -25.96
C ASP A 241 -10.15 -6.69 -25.86
N ARG A 242 -10.33 -6.10 -24.69
CA ARG A 242 -11.23 -4.95 -24.43
C ARG A 242 -10.51 -3.69 -24.00
N ARG A 243 -9.19 -3.75 -23.87
CA ARG A 243 -8.36 -2.56 -23.54
C ARG A 243 -8.42 -1.50 -24.65
N GLY A 244 -8.18 -0.24 -24.31
CA GLY A 244 -8.17 0.88 -25.24
C GLY A 244 -9.55 1.32 -25.73
N ARG A 245 -10.65 0.74 -25.18
CA ARG A 245 -12.04 1.06 -25.58
C ARG A 245 -12.83 1.85 -24.54
N GLY A 246 -12.15 2.43 -23.55
CA GLY A 246 -12.76 3.24 -22.50
C GLY A 246 -13.39 2.49 -21.33
N LEU A 247 -13.37 1.14 -21.30
CA LEU A 247 -14.02 0.34 -20.27
C LEU A 247 -13.44 0.63 -18.86
N GLY A 248 -12.12 0.73 -18.72
CA GLY A 248 -11.47 1.06 -17.44
C GLY A 248 -11.88 2.44 -16.90
N ARG A 249 -11.99 3.44 -17.81
CA ARG A 249 -12.52 4.78 -17.45
C ARG A 249 -13.95 4.68 -16.95
N ALA A 250 -14.81 4.00 -17.69
CA ALA A 250 -16.22 3.90 -17.35
C ALA A 250 -16.45 3.16 -16.01
N LEU A 251 -15.67 2.13 -15.70
CA LEU A 251 -15.69 1.45 -14.40
C LEU A 251 -15.31 2.42 -13.26
N LEU A 252 -14.23 3.18 -13.42
CA LEU A 252 -13.80 4.18 -12.44
C LEU A 252 -14.84 5.28 -12.24
N GLU A 253 -15.33 5.89 -13.33
CA GLU A 253 -16.32 6.96 -13.27
C GLU A 253 -17.65 6.47 -12.65
N THR A 254 -18.03 5.20 -12.90
CA THR A 254 -19.21 4.60 -12.26
C THR A 254 -18.99 4.44 -10.76
N ALA A 255 -17.85 3.89 -10.34
CA ALA A 255 -17.50 3.76 -8.92
C ALA A 255 -17.47 5.14 -8.22
N MET A 256 -16.82 6.14 -8.84
CA MET A 256 -16.78 7.52 -8.32
C MET A 256 -18.18 8.11 -8.18
N GLY A 257 -19.09 7.85 -9.13
CA GLY A 257 -20.48 8.29 -9.06
C GLY A 257 -21.25 7.66 -7.91
N ARG A 258 -21.02 6.37 -7.65
CA ARG A 258 -21.63 5.66 -6.50
C ARG A 258 -21.10 6.20 -5.17
N LEU A 259 -19.80 6.42 -5.08
CA LEU A 259 -19.16 6.98 -3.89
C LEU A 259 -19.62 8.40 -3.60
N ALA A 260 -19.75 9.26 -4.61
CA ALA A 260 -20.31 10.60 -4.46
C ALA A 260 -21.75 10.60 -3.96
N GLY A 261 -22.53 9.56 -4.31
CA GLY A 261 -23.89 9.35 -3.79
C GLY A 261 -23.94 8.92 -2.31
N ARG A 262 -22.79 8.52 -1.74
CA ARG A 262 -22.62 8.11 -0.34
C ARG A 262 -21.86 9.16 0.49
N ASP A 263 -21.69 10.36 -0.05
CA ASP A 263 -20.92 11.46 0.55
C ASP A 263 -19.44 11.10 0.82
N GLU A 264 -18.89 10.14 0.07
CA GLU A 264 -17.47 9.83 0.06
C GLU A 264 -16.77 10.84 -0.86
N PRO A 265 -15.98 11.79 -0.32
CA PRO A 265 -15.49 12.92 -1.12
C PRO A 265 -14.35 12.57 -2.07
N ARG A 266 -13.65 11.47 -1.83
CA ARG A 266 -12.44 11.08 -2.57
C ARG A 266 -12.38 9.58 -2.79
N LEU A 267 -11.66 9.19 -3.84
CA LEU A 267 -11.28 7.80 -4.14
C LEU A 267 -9.76 7.75 -4.29
N ALA A 268 -9.12 6.81 -3.60
CA ALA A 268 -7.69 6.55 -3.71
C ALA A 268 -7.39 5.29 -4.52
N LEU A 269 -6.17 5.20 -5.03
CA LEU A 269 -5.59 4.00 -5.60
C LEU A 269 -4.06 4.00 -5.44
N TYR A 270 -3.45 2.82 -5.59
CA TYR A 270 -2.02 2.67 -5.75
C TYR A 270 -1.70 2.17 -7.16
N VAL A 271 -0.69 2.75 -7.80
CA VAL A 271 -0.22 2.32 -9.12
C VAL A 271 1.30 2.18 -9.13
N THR A 272 1.80 1.11 -9.75
CA THR A 272 3.24 0.89 -9.91
C THR A 272 3.83 1.92 -10.86
N VAL A 273 4.93 2.54 -10.43
CA VAL A 273 5.69 3.50 -11.25
C VAL A 273 6.19 2.80 -12.51
N GLY A 274 5.94 3.42 -13.67
CA GLY A 274 6.21 2.81 -14.98
C GLY A 274 5.01 2.11 -15.62
N ASN A 275 3.88 1.96 -14.91
CA ASN A 275 2.61 1.55 -15.54
C ASN A 275 1.96 2.76 -16.22
N ASP A 276 2.63 3.26 -17.28
CA ASP A 276 2.23 4.48 -17.96
C ASP A 276 0.79 4.47 -18.52
N PRO A 277 0.27 3.34 -19.07
CA PRO A 277 -1.11 3.30 -19.54
C PRO A 277 -2.13 3.51 -18.40
N ALA A 278 -1.90 2.92 -17.23
CA ALA A 278 -2.77 3.10 -16.06
C ALA A 278 -2.65 4.52 -15.49
N ILE A 279 -1.43 5.03 -15.36
CA ILE A 279 -1.16 6.40 -14.89
C ILE A 279 -1.82 7.43 -15.80
N ALA A 280 -1.74 7.26 -17.13
CA ALA A 280 -2.39 8.14 -18.10
C ALA A 280 -3.92 8.11 -17.95
N LEU A 281 -4.51 6.92 -17.77
CA LEU A 281 -5.93 6.77 -17.49
C LEU A 281 -6.32 7.55 -16.24
N TYR A 282 -5.64 7.31 -15.12
CA TYR A 282 -5.97 7.94 -13.84
C TYR A 282 -5.86 9.47 -13.91
N ARG A 283 -4.77 9.99 -14.46
CA ARG A 283 -4.61 11.44 -14.67
C ARG A 283 -5.71 12.05 -15.52
N SER A 284 -6.20 11.32 -16.54
CA SER A 284 -7.26 11.79 -17.44
C SER A 284 -8.64 11.90 -16.79
N ILE A 285 -8.80 11.42 -15.56
CA ILE A 285 -10.02 11.51 -14.74
C ILE A 285 -9.72 12.16 -13.37
N ASP A 286 -8.74 13.05 -13.35
CA ASP A 286 -8.36 13.94 -12.25
C ASP A 286 -7.71 13.26 -11.05
N PHE A 287 -7.21 12.04 -11.17
CA PHE A 287 -6.33 11.52 -10.14
C PHE A 287 -4.98 12.24 -10.18
N SER A 288 -4.53 12.66 -9.01
CA SER A 288 -3.22 13.26 -8.79
C SER A 288 -2.44 12.49 -7.73
N GLN A 289 -1.12 12.48 -7.83
CA GLN A 289 -0.26 11.86 -6.82
C GLN A 289 -0.39 12.59 -5.49
N VAL A 290 -0.42 11.83 -4.40
CA VAL A 290 -0.40 12.32 -3.01
C VAL A 290 0.84 11.79 -2.32
N GLY A 291 1.66 12.69 -1.80
CA GLY A 291 2.91 12.35 -1.12
C GLY A 291 4.00 11.80 -2.04
N GLY A 292 5.00 11.17 -1.43
CA GLY A 292 6.09 10.47 -2.10
C GLY A 292 5.67 9.12 -2.69
N GLN A 293 6.66 8.37 -3.15
CA GLN A 293 6.47 7.01 -3.65
C GLN A 293 6.72 6.00 -2.52
N SER A 294 5.92 4.96 -2.46
CA SER A 294 6.20 3.79 -1.62
C SER A 294 7.17 2.87 -2.36
N VAL A 295 8.40 2.80 -1.86
CA VAL A 295 9.49 2.01 -2.45
C VAL A 295 9.52 0.64 -1.80
N THR A 296 9.67 -0.40 -2.62
CA THR A 296 10.11 -1.73 -2.19
C THR A 296 11.56 -1.91 -2.61
N ALA A 297 12.42 -2.19 -1.66
CA ALA A 297 13.85 -2.43 -1.88
C ALA A 297 14.29 -3.74 -1.21
N ARG A 298 15.40 -4.31 -1.68
CA ARG A 298 15.96 -5.55 -1.15
C ARG A 298 17.43 -5.39 -0.85
N LEU A 299 17.87 -5.99 0.25
CA LEU A 299 19.25 -6.21 0.60
C LEU A 299 19.50 -7.71 0.53
N GLU A 300 20.41 -8.12 -0.37
CA GLU A 300 20.90 -9.48 -0.43
C GLU A 300 22.00 -9.70 0.61
N GLY A 301 22.14 -10.92 1.11
CA GLY A 301 23.13 -11.29 2.12
C GLY A 301 24.53 -11.52 1.58
#